data_67bb12f1cb755c5ed04616e49915b036
#
_entry.id   67bb12f1cb755c5ed04616e49915b036
#
_cell.length_a   1.000
_cell.length_b   1.000
_cell.length_c   1.000
_cell.angle_alpha   90.00
_cell.angle_beta   90.00
_cell.angle_gamma   90.00
#
_symmetry.space_group_name_H-M   'P 1'
#
loop_
_entity.id
_entity.type
_entity.pdbx_description
1 polymer ?
#
loop_
_entity_poly.entity_id
_entity_poly.type
_entity_poly.pdbx_seq_one_letter_code
_entity_poly.pdbx_strand_id
1 'polypeptide(L)'
;MNNYYCVIMAGGVGSRFWPMSKTAHPKQFMDVLGTGKTLIQLTFDRFVKILPAKNIYVVTNEIYRDLVLEQLPEISEQQVLCEPSRRNTAPCIAYANYKIKEKNEEAIIVVAPSDHIILKEEEFVNDVKTAMEAAAEHDWLITMGIRPSRPDTGYGYIQLEGKSVYPKDSRLHKVKTFTEKPNLEIANSFVASGDFLWNSGIFIWSLKSIMAAFDQHLNEVHKLFEKGIGKYNTQEEASFIKETYAVCRNISIDYGIMEKSDNVYVLSVDFGWSDLGTWGSLYTIHDKDENQNAVIGNNVMLYDTKNCIVHMPKDKLVVLQGLEDYIVVEQDEILLVCRKEDEQKIRRFVTDVKIEKGEKYV
;
A
#
# COMPACT_ATOMS: atom_id res chain seq x y z
N MET A 1 -12.51 6.22 -21.31
CA MET A 1 -12.58 5.62 -19.96
C MET A 1 -12.76 4.09 -19.95
N ASN A 2 -13.14 3.44 -21.05
CA ASN A 2 -13.31 1.98 -21.08
C ASN A 2 -12.00 1.18 -20.95
N ASN A 3 -10.83 1.82 -21.13
CA ASN A 3 -9.52 1.16 -21.09
C ASN A 3 -8.78 1.40 -19.76
N TYR A 4 -9.39 2.07 -18.79
CA TYR A 4 -8.77 2.33 -17.49
C TYR A 4 -9.12 1.22 -16.51
N TYR A 5 -8.08 0.68 -15.83
CA TYR A 5 -8.18 -0.40 -14.86
C TYR A 5 -7.46 -0.02 -13.57
N CYS A 6 -7.92 -0.59 -12.46
CA CYS A 6 -7.24 -0.46 -11.17
C CYS A 6 -6.93 -1.84 -10.61
N VAL A 7 -5.74 -1.97 -10.04
CA VAL A 7 -5.30 -3.15 -9.29
C VAL A 7 -5.01 -2.72 -7.85
N ILE A 8 -5.85 -3.14 -6.91
CA ILE A 8 -5.67 -2.89 -5.48
C ILE A 8 -4.90 -4.07 -4.89
N MET A 9 -3.70 -3.80 -4.35
CA MET A 9 -2.86 -4.80 -3.70
C MET A 9 -3.25 -4.94 -2.22
N ALA A 10 -3.80 -6.08 -1.83
CA ALA A 10 -4.33 -6.34 -0.48
C ALA A 10 -3.70 -7.57 0.20
N GLY A 11 -2.41 -7.84 -0.06
CA GLY A 11 -1.71 -9.03 0.45
C GLY A 11 -0.93 -8.84 1.77
N GLY A 12 -0.81 -7.62 2.29
CA GLY A 12 -0.07 -7.31 3.52
C GLY A 12 -0.80 -7.76 4.79
N VAL A 13 -0.06 -8.02 5.89
CA VAL A 13 -0.66 -8.26 7.23
C VAL A 13 -0.67 -7.01 8.08
N GLY A 14 0.28 -6.09 7.88
CA GLY A 14 0.38 -4.89 8.71
C GLY A 14 0.86 -5.15 10.14
N SER A 15 1.76 -6.10 10.35
CA SER A 15 2.20 -6.59 11.69
C SER A 15 2.70 -5.52 12.67
N ARG A 16 3.10 -4.33 12.19
CA ARG A 16 3.48 -3.21 13.07
C ARG A 16 2.29 -2.57 13.79
N PHE A 17 1.06 -2.80 13.30
CA PHE A 17 -0.17 -2.35 13.93
C PHE A 17 -0.73 -3.36 14.95
N TRP A 18 0.03 -4.41 15.26
CA TRP A 18 -0.35 -5.31 16.33
C TRP A 18 -0.53 -4.54 17.67
N PRO A 19 -1.53 -4.86 18.48
CA PRO A 19 -2.48 -5.98 18.41
C PRO A 19 -3.73 -5.73 17.55
N MET A 20 -3.92 -4.53 16.96
CA MET A 20 -5.06 -4.29 16.06
C MET A 20 -5.03 -5.22 14.87
N SER A 21 -3.94 -5.23 14.08
CA SER A 21 -3.82 -6.11 12.93
C SER A 21 -3.25 -7.46 13.33
N LYS A 22 -3.93 -8.52 12.90
CA LYS A 22 -3.54 -9.93 13.08
C LYS A 22 -3.50 -10.63 11.73
N THR A 23 -2.88 -11.81 11.68
CA THR A 23 -2.85 -12.63 10.45
C THR A 23 -4.28 -12.96 9.98
N ALA A 24 -5.20 -13.24 10.90
CA ALA A 24 -6.59 -13.52 10.55
C ALA A 24 -7.39 -12.27 10.13
N HIS A 25 -6.99 -11.08 10.57
CA HIS A 25 -7.67 -9.82 10.28
C HIS A 25 -6.66 -8.70 10.03
N PRO A 26 -6.09 -8.63 8.80
CA PRO A 26 -5.08 -7.65 8.44
C PRO A 26 -5.59 -6.20 8.44
N LYS A 27 -4.65 -5.26 8.57
CA LYS A 27 -4.89 -3.81 8.68
C LYS A 27 -5.86 -3.26 7.62
N GLN A 28 -5.75 -3.69 6.37
CA GLN A 28 -6.59 -3.20 5.28
C GLN A 28 -8.08 -3.50 5.44
N PHE A 29 -8.43 -4.53 6.22
CA PHE A 29 -9.81 -4.92 6.49
C PHE A 29 -10.38 -4.28 7.78
N MET A 30 -9.69 -3.29 8.35
CA MET A 30 -10.05 -2.64 9.59
C MET A 30 -10.43 -1.17 9.38
N ASP A 31 -11.35 -0.67 10.20
CA ASP A 31 -11.64 0.77 10.34
C ASP A 31 -10.63 1.41 11.30
N VAL A 32 -9.45 1.69 10.80
CA VAL A 32 -8.36 2.27 11.60
C VAL A 32 -8.60 3.74 11.93
N LEU A 33 -9.42 4.43 11.12
CA LEU A 33 -9.71 5.86 11.26
C LEU A 33 -10.99 6.15 12.06
N GLY A 34 -11.79 5.13 12.40
CA GLY A 34 -13.07 5.30 13.08
C GLY A 34 -14.16 5.95 12.21
N THR A 35 -14.03 5.85 10.88
CA THR A 35 -14.97 6.46 9.92
C THR A 35 -16.17 5.60 9.58
N GLY A 36 -16.23 4.37 10.08
CA GLY A 36 -17.23 3.37 9.72
C GLY A 36 -16.88 2.59 8.42
N LYS A 37 -15.72 2.85 7.82
CA LYS A 37 -15.21 2.14 6.63
C LYS A 37 -13.80 1.61 6.84
N THR A 38 -13.54 0.43 6.34
CA THR A 38 -12.20 -0.16 6.35
C THR A 38 -11.28 0.49 5.32
N LEU A 39 -9.96 0.32 5.46
CA LEU A 39 -9.00 0.95 4.53
C LEU A 39 -9.18 0.47 3.09
N ILE A 40 -9.51 -0.81 2.88
CA ILE A 40 -9.79 -1.33 1.53
C ILE A 40 -11.07 -0.73 0.94
N GLN A 41 -12.11 -0.52 1.75
CA GLN A 41 -13.34 0.15 1.33
C GLN A 41 -13.08 1.61 0.93
N LEU A 42 -12.33 2.35 1.76
CA LEU A 42 -11.92 3.72 1.43
C LEU A 42 -11.09 3.79 0.14
N THR A 43 -10.22 2.80 -0.08
CA THR A 43 -9.42 2.71 -1.30
C THR A 43 -10.30 2.41 -2.51
N PHE A 44 -11.21 1.46 -2.41
CA PHE A 44 -12.17 1.12 -3.47
C PHE A 44 -13.05 2.31 -3.84
N ASP A 45 -13.65 2.98 -2.85
CA ASP A 45 -14.51 4.16 -3.05
C ASP A 45 -13.82 5.29 -3.83
N ARG A 46 -12.53 5.51 -3.57
CA ARG A 46 -11.72 6.48 -4.31
C ARG A 46 -11.60 6.13 -5.78
N PHE A 47 -11.35 4.85 -6.09
CA PHE A 47 -11.18 4.41 -7.47
C PHE A 47 -12.49 4.32 -8.25
N VAL A 48 -13.62 4.05 -7.60
CA VAL A 48 -14.96 4.11 -8.26
C VAL A 48 -15.28 5.53 -8.76
N LYS A 49 -14.71 6.58 -8.17
CA LYS A 49 -14.82 7.97 -8.68
C LYS A 49 -14.06 8.20 -9.99
N ILE A 50 -13.13 7.30 -10.35
CA ILE A 50 -12.25 7.42 -11.53
C ILE A 50 -12.68 6.49 -12.66
N LEU A 51 -13.06 5.25 -12.32
CA LEU A 51 -13.34 4.18 -13.29
C LEU A 51 -14.46 3.25 -12.78
N PRO A 52 -15.12 2.53 -13.66
CA PRO A 52 -16.24 1.66 -13.26
C PRO A 52 -15.76 0.48 -12.39
N ALA A 53 -16.55 0.08 -11.40
CA ALA A 53 -16.24 -1.01 -10.47
C ALA A 53 -15.82 -2.32 -11.17
N LYS A 54 -16.41 -2.64 -12.33
CA LYS A 54 -16.05 -3.82 -13.14
C LYS A 54 -14.58 -3.84 -13.63
N ASN A 55 -13.90 -2.70 -13.61
CA ASN A 55 -12.50 -2.54 -14.01
C ASN A 55 -11.55 -2.47 -12.80
N ILE A 56 -12.04 -2.67 -11.58
CA ILE A 56 -11.25 -2.72 -10.35
C ILE A 56 -11.00 -4.19 -9.99
N TYR A 57 -9.74 -4.56 -9.86
CA TYR A 57 -9.29 -5.87 -9.41
C TYR A 57 -8.62 -5.76 -8.06
N VAL A 58 -8.83 -6.75 -7.20
CA VAL A 58 -8.14 -6.85 -5.91
C VAL A 58 -7.24 -8.08 -5.93
N VAL A 59 -5.94 -7.89 -5.72
CA VAL A 59 -5.01 -9.02 -5.55
C VAL A 59 -4.75 -9.21 -4.06
N THR A 60 -5.02 -10.41 -3.57
CA THR A 60 -4.90 -10.73 -2.15
C THR A 60 -4.43 -12.18 -1.95
N ASN A 61 -4.08 -12.54 -0.71
CA ASN A 61 -3.85 -13.94 -0.39
C ASN A 61 -5.17 -14.73 -0.39
N GLU A 62 -5.14 -15.99 -0.80
CA GLU A 62 -6.32 -16.86 -0.89
C GLU A 62 -7.14 -16.90 0.41
N ILE A 63 -6.48 -16.83 1.58
CA ILE A 63 -7.15 -16.81 2.89
C ILE A 63 -8.01 -15.58 3.17
N TYR A 64 -7.82 -14.49 2.42
CA TYR A 64 -8.57 -13.22 2.59
C TYR A 64 -9.64 -13.01 1.51
N ARG A 65 -9.84 -13.98 0.61
CA ARG A 65 -10.81 -13.87 -0.48
C ARG A 65 -12.20 -13.50 0.02
N ASP A 66 -12.69 -14.22 1.01
CA ASP A 66 -14.04 -14.02 1.54
C ASP A 66 -14.19 -12.67 2.25
N LEU A 67 -13.15 -12.20 2.97
CA LEU A 67 -13.11 -10.85 3.55
C LEU A 67 -13.21 -9.76 2.48
N VAL A 68 -12.53 -9.93 1.35
CA VAL A 68 -12.61 -8.96 0.23
C VAL A 68 -14.03 -8.93 -0.32
N LEU A 69 -14.64 -10.08 -0.58
CA LEU A 69 -16.01 -10.17 -1.13
C LEU A 69 -17.07 -9.65 -0.16
N GLU A 70 -16.89 -9.88 1.15
CA GLU A 70 -17.75 -9.34 2.20
C GLU A 70 -17.69 -7.81 2.25
N GLN A 71 -16.48 -7.25 2.21
CA GLN A 71 -16.27 -5.80 2.37
C GLN A 71 -16.49 -5.00 1.09
N LEU A 72 -16.36 -5.62 -0.08
CA LEU A 72 -16.55 -5.00 -1.39
C LEU A 72 -17.63 -5.73 -2.20
N PRO A 73 -18.91 -5.62 -1.83
CA PRO A 73 -20.01 -6.36 -2.47
C PRO A 73 -20.25 -5.95 -3.94
N GLU A 74 -19.63 -4.86 -4.39
CA GLU A 74 -19.78 -4.35 -5.77
C GLU A 74 -18.86 -5.07 -6.76
N ILE A 75 -17.86 -5.86 -6.29
CA ILE A 75 -16.98 -6.62 -7.15
C ILE A 75 -17.42 -8.08 -7.23
N SER A 76 -17.15 -8.72 -8.37
CA SER A 76 -17.39 -10.13 -8.57
C SER A 76 -16.20 -10.98 -8.10
N GLU A 77 -16.44 -12.27 -7.87
CA GLU A 77 -15.37 -13.24 -7.53
C GLU A 77 -14.22 -13.24 -8.55
N GLN A 78 -14.51 -13.01 -9.84
CA GLN A 78 -13.52 -12.98 -10.91
C GLN A 78 -12.57 -11.77 -10.82
N GLN A 79 -12.92 -10.75 -10.06
CA GLN A 79 -12.10 -9.56 -9.81
C GLN A 79 -11.21 -9.71 -8.57
N VAL A 80 -11.40 -10.76 -7.77
CA VAL A 80 -10.55 -11.09 -6.63
C VAL A 80 -9.50 -12.12 -7.08
N LEU A 81 -8.26 -11.66 -7.23
CA LEU A 81 -7.13 -12.46 -7.67
C LEU A 81 -6.43 -13.03 -6.43
N CYS A 82 -6.49 -14.34 -6.27
CA CYS A 82 -5.97 -15.03 -5.10
C CYS A 82 -4.54 -15.50 -5.31
N GLU A 83 -3.60 -14.99 -4.53
CA GLU A 83 -2.23 -15.49 -4.46
C GLU A 83 -2.15 -16.67 -3.49
N PRO A 84 -1.67 -17.85 -3.93
CA PRO A 84 -1.55 -19.01 -3.05
C PRO A 84 -0.42 -18.85 -2.03
N SER A 85 0.54 -17.99 -2.30
CA SER A 85 1.65 -17.65 -1.40
C SER A 85 2.15 -16.24 -1.67
N ARG A 86 2.73 -15.60 -0.67
CA ARG A 86 3.27 -14.25 -0.82
C ARG A 86 4.59 -14.28 -1.58
N ARG A 87 4.67 -13.55 -2.70
CA ARG A 87 5.85 -13.41 -3.55
C ARG A 87 6.23 -11.96 -3.82
N ASN A 88 5.77 -11.02 -2.95
CA ASN A 88 5.97 -9.59 -3.10
C ASN A 88 5.21 -8.98 -4.30
N THR A 89 5.44 -7.71 -4.63
CA THR A 89 4.57 -6.94 -5.52
C THR A 89 4.75 -7.23 -7.01
N ALA A 90 5.93 -7.67 -7.49
CA ALA A 90 6.09 -7.93 -8.91
C ALA A 90 5.26 -9.11 -9.43
N PRO A 91 5.23 -10.30 -8.79
CA PRO A 91 4.32 -11.38 -9.19
C PRO A 91 2.84 -11.04 -9.05
N CYS A 92 2.47 -10.30 -7.98
CA CYS A 92 1.13 -9.78 -7.77
C CYS A 92 0.66 -8.94 -8.99
N ILE A 93 1.48 -7.99 -9.43
CA ILE A 93 1.21 -7.12 -10.58
C ILE A 93 1.23 -7.91 -11.88
N ALA A 94 2.18 -8.84 -12.07
CA ALA A 94 2.23 -9.69 -13.25
C ALA A 94 0.93 -10.48 -13.42
N TYR A 95 0.44 -11.13 -12.36
CA TYR A 95 -0.83 -11.86 -12.38
C TYR A 95 -1.98 -10.97 -12.86
N ALA A 96 -2.14 -9.79 -12.26
CA ALA A 96 -3.20 -8.86 -12.64
C ALA A 96 -3.06 -8.38 -14.10
N ASN A 97 -1.84 -8.06 -14.53
CA ASN A 97 -1.57 -7.60 -15.90
C ASN A 97 -1.96 -8.64 -16.95
N TYR A 98 -1.57 -9.91 -16.75
CA TYR A 98 -1.92 -10.98 -17.69
C TYR A 98 -3.42 -11.26 -17.71
N LYS A 99 -4.08 -11.23 -16.56
CA LYS A 99 -5.55 -11.38 -16.49
C LYS A 99 -6.30 -10.25 -17.18
N ILE A 100 -5.82 -9.01 -17.06
CA ILE A 100 -6.39 -7.85 -17.75
C ILE A 100 -6.09 -7.94 -19.23
N LYS A 101 -4.91 -8.38 -19.63
CA LYS A 101 -4.51 -8.55 -21.05
C LYS A 101 -5.50 -9.39 -21.85
N GLU A 102 -5.98 -10.49 -21.28
CA GLU A 102 -6.99 -11.36 -21.93
C GLU A 102 -8.33 -10.65 -22.18
N LYS A 103 -8.58 -9.53 -21.53
CA LYS A 103 -9.81 -8.74 -21.72
C LYS A 103 -9.58 -7.48 -22.54
N ASN A 104 -8.40 -6.85 -22.39
CA ASN A 104 -8.09 -5.58 -23.04
C ASN A 104 -6.57 -5.35 -23.12
N GLU A 105 -6.00 -5.47 -24.29
CA GLU A 105 -4.57 -5.24 -24.54
C GLU A 105 -4.18 -3.75 -24.48
N GLU A 106 -5.15 -2.83 -24.67
CA GLU A 106 -4.95 -1.38 -24.61
C GLU A 106 -5.19 -0.79 -23.21
N ALA A 107 -5.12 -1.63 -22.17
CA ALA A 107 -5.40 -1.19 -20.82
C ALA A 107 -4.36 -0.18 -20.30
N ILE A 108 -4.85 0.86 -19.61
CA ILE A 108 -4.06 1.76 -18.77
C ILE A 108 -4.37 1.38 -17.32
N ILE A 109 -3.35 1.04 -16.57
CA ILE A 109 -3.51 0.41 -15.27
C ILE A 109 -2.93 1.32 -14.19
N VAL A 110 -3.73 1.60 -13.15
CA VAL A 110 -3.24 2.10 -11.88
C VAL A 110 -3.14 0.95 -10.88
N VAL A 111 -2.00 0.84 -10.22
CA VAL A 111 -1.75 -0.13 -9.14
C VAL A 111 -1.61 0.66 -7.84
N ALA A 112 -2.34 0.27 -6.81
CA ALA A 112 -2.32 0.95 -5.53
C ALA A 112 -2.39 -0.03 -4.35
N PRO A 113 -1.71 0.26 -3.22
CA PRO A 113 -1.93 -0.45 -1.97
C PRO A 113 -3.34 -0.23 -1.42
N SER A 114 -3.87 -1.23 -0.73
CA SER A 114 -5.22 -1.21 -0.14
C SER A 114 -5.30 -0.47 1.20
N ASP A 115 -4.16 -0.11 1.79
CA ASP A 115 -4.04 0.24 3.21
C ASP A 115 -3.42 1.62 3.45
N HIS A 116 -3.35 2.45 2.41
CA HIS A 116 -2.86 3.82 2.48
C HIS A 116 -3.98 4.83 2.76
N ILE A 117 -3.65 5.85 3.54
CA ILE A 117 -4.52 6.99 3.80
C ILE A 117 -4.27 8.09 2.78
N ILE A 118 -5.37 8.69 2.31
CA ILE A 118 -5.41 9.87 1.47
C ILE A 118 -6.39 10.85 2.11
N LEU A 119 -5.91 12.04 2.49
CA LEU A 119 -6.73 13.04 3.17
C LEU A 119 -7.50 13.94 2.19
N LYS A 120 -6.92 14.25 1.03
CA LYS A 120 -7.49 15.13 0.02
C LYS A 120 -7.91 14.29 -1.20
N GLU A 121 -9.07 13.66 -1.12
CA GLU A 121 -9.52 12.68 -2.11
C GLU A 121 -9.73 13.27 -3.51
N GLU A 122 -10.23 14.52 -3.61
CA GLU A 122 -10.45 15.17 -4.91
C GLU A 122 -9.12 15.44 -5.63
N GLU A 123 -8.10 15.88 -4.90
CA GLU A 123 -6.77 16.08 -5.45
C GLU A 123 -6.18 14.75 -5.92
N PHE A 124 -6.32 13.68 -5.12
CA PHE A 124 -5.91 12.34 -5.50
C PHE A 124 -6.57 11.86 -6.79
N VAL A 125 -7.90 12.02 -6.90
CA VAL A 125 -8.66 11.61 -8.09
C VAL A 125 -8.16 12.35 -9.34
N ASN A 126 -7.90 13.64 -9.23
CA ASN A 126 -7.39 14.46 -10.34
C ASN A 126 -5.95 14.06 -10.71
N ASP A 127 -5.09 13.83 -9.73
CA ASP A 127 -3.70 13.43 -9.95
C ASP A 127 -3.61 12.05 -10.61
N VAL A 128 -4.44 11.08 -10.17
CA VAL A 128 -4.51 9.76 -10.82
C VAL A 128 -4.98 9.89 -12.28
N LYS A 129 -6.00 10.71 -12.55
CA LYS A 129 -6.48 10.93 -13.94
C LYS A 129 -5.38 11.53 -14.82
N THR A 130 -4.67 12.55 -14.33
CA THR A 130 -3.54 13.16 -15.03
C THR A 130 -2.44 12.14 -15.35
N ALA A 131 -2.08 11.30 -14.38
CA ALA A 131 -1.08 10.26 -14.58
C ALA A 131 -1.54 9.17 -15.56
N MET A 132 -2.83 8.78 -15.53
CA MET A 132 -3.39 7.82 -16.48
C MET A 132 -3.44 8.38 -17.91
N GLU A 133 -3.74 9.66 -18.09
CA GLU A 133 -3.68 10.35 -19.39
C GLU A 133 -2.25 10.37 -19.92
N ALA A 134 -1.26 10.73 -19.09
CA ALA A 134 0.14 10.72 -19.48
C ALA A 134 0.64 9.31 -19.87
N ALA A 135 0.24 8.27 -19.12
CA ALA A 135 0.57 6.88 -19.43
C ALA A 135 -0.12 6.35 -20.70
N ALA A 136 -1.26 6.92 -21.08
CA ALA A 136 -1.96 6.59 -22.34
C ALA A 136 -1.29 7.23 -23.57
N GLU A 137 -0.63 8.37 -23.38
CA GLU A 137 0.04 9.13 -24.44
C GLU A 137 1.50 8.71 -24.65
N HIS A 138 2.12 8.11 -23.64
CA HIS A 138 3.55 7.81 -23.61
C HIS A 138 3.83 6.42 -23.04
N ASP A 139 4.93 5.80 -23.47
CA ASP A 139 5.40 4.52 -22.93
C ASP A 139 6.12 4.72 -21.57
N TRP A 140 5.49 5.42 -20.62
CA TRP A 140 6.04 5.78 -19.32
C TRP A 140 5.56 4.85 -18.20
N LEU A 141 6.47 4.55 -17.27
CA LEU A 141 6.18 3.94 -15.99
C LEU A 141 6.12 5.07 -14.95
N ILE A 142 4.90 5.44 -14.54
CA ILE A 142 4.70 6.60 -13.66
C ILE A 142 4.47 6.13 -12.23
N THR A 143 5.10 6.83 -11.27
CA THR A 143 4.77 6.70 -9.85
C THR A 143 4.35 8.04 -9.27
N MET A 144 3.65 8.04 -8.13
CA MET A 144 3.31 9.25 -7.39
C MET A 144 4.33 9.50 -6.30
N GLY A 145 4.92 10.69 -6.30
CA GLY A 145 5.96 11.08 -5.37
C GLY A 145 5.48 12.10 -4.35
N ILE A 146 5.72 11.83 -3.09
CA ILE A 146 5.32 12.66 -1.95
C ILE A 146 6.53 13.43 -1.43
N ARG A 147 6.39 14.73 -1.17
CA ARG A 147 7.47 15.53 -0.58
C ARG A 147 7.80 15.04 0.83
N PRO A 148 9.06 14.65 1.10
CA PRO A 148 9.48 14.20 2.42
C PRO A 148 9.33 15.30 3.47
N SER A 149 8.74 14.96 4.62
CA SER A 149 8.65 15.84 5.79
C SER A 149 9.65 15.47 6.90
N ARG A 150 10.28 14.29 6.79
CA ARG A 150 11.25 13.73 7.74
C ARG A 150 12.14 12.69 7.04
N PRO A 151 13.30 12.31 7.62
CA PRO A 151 14.11 11.21 7.11
C PRO A 151 13.53 9.86 7.54
N ASP A 152 12.72 9.24 6.67
CA ASP A 152 12.11 7.94 6.94
C ASP A 152 12.88 6.83 6.22
N THR A 153 13.34 5.82 6.96
CA THR A 153 14.08 4.68 6.42
C THR A 153 13.19 3.54 5.94
N GLY A 154 11.89 3.67 6.10
CA GLY A 154 10.87 2.70 5.67
C GLY A 154 10.37 2.92 4.25
N TYR A 155 10.71 4.05 3.62
CA TYR A 155 10.23 4.45 2.30
C TYR A 155 11.31 4.38 1.22
N GLY A 156 10.86 4.23 -0.02
CA GLY A 156 11.68 4.49 -1.19
C GLY A 156 11.78 6.00 -1.46
N TYR A 157 12.92 6.42 -1.99
CA TYR A 157 13.22 7.80 -2.37
C TYR A 157 13.48 7.89 -3.86
N ILE A 158 12.90 8.92 -4.49
CA ILE A 158 12.94 9.16 -5.92
C ILE A 158 13.55 10.53 -6.18
N GLN A 159 14.70 10.58 -6.84
CA GLN A 159 15.34 11.84 -7.26
C GLN A 159 14.75 12.32 -8.57
N LEU A 160 14.37 13.60 -8.61
CA LEU A 160 13.88 14.26 -9.82
C LEU A 160 15.02 14.55 -10.80
N GLU A 161 14.77 14.36 -12.10
CA GLU A 161 15.69 14.78 -13.17
C GLU A 161 15.15 16.04 -13.85
N GLY A 162 15.91 17.14 -13.72
CA GLY A 162 15.73 18.36 -14.52
C GLY A 162 14.35 19.02 -14.40
N LYS A 163 13.90 19.56 -15.56
CA LYS A 163 12.60 20.23 -15.67
C LYS A 163 11.48 19.23 -15.96
N SER A 164 10.24 19.69 -15.75
CA SER A 164 9.04 18.95 -16.17
C SER A 164 9.11 18.53 -17.64
N VAL A 165 8.61 17.33 -17.90
CA VAL A 165 8.63 16.71 -19.25
C VAL A 165 7.25 16.62 -19.87
N TYR A 166 6.19 16.92 -19.13
CA TYR A 166 4.80 16.80 -19.58
C TYR A 166 4.15 18.18 -19.71
N PRO A 167 3.82 18.64 -20.94
CA PRO A 167 3.31 20.00 -21.16
C PRO A 167 1.97 20.28 -20.46
N LYS A 168 1.17 19.27 -20.19
CA LYS A 168 -0.15 19.41 -19.53
C LYS A 168 -0.05 19.52 -18.02
N ASP A 169 1.05 19.06 -17.41
CA ASP A 169 1.28 19.15 -15.97
C ASP A 169 2.77 19.30 -15.63
N SER A 170 3.12 20.46 -15.09
CA SER A 170 4.51 20.78 -14.74
C SER A 170 5.07 20.00 -13.56
N ARG A 171 4.26 19.20 -12.87
CA ARG A 171 4.66 18.37 -11.73
C ARG A 171 5.18 17.00 -12.14
N LEU A 172 5.09 16.63 -13.42
CA LEU A 172 5.58 15.34 -13.94
C LEU A 172 7.03 15.47 -14.40
N HIS A 173 7.92 14.72 -13.77
CA HIS A 173 9.35 14.73 -14.01
C HIS A 173 9.88 13.33 -14.35
N LYS A 174 10.97 13.28 -15.10
CA LYS A 174 11.73 12.05 -15.25
C LYS A 174 12.43 11.71 -13.93
N VAL A 175 12.56 10.41 -13.64
CA VAL A 175 13.29 9.93 -12.47
C VAL A 175 14.77 9.79 -12.82
N LYS A 176 15.65 10.39 -12.00
CA LYS A 176 17.09 10.26 -12.11
C LYS A 176 17.61 9.04 -11.34
N THR A 177 17.10 8.86 -10.12
CA THR A 177 17.53 7.78 -9.24
C THR A 177 16.33 7.32 -8.39
N PHE A 178 16.23 6.02 -8.22
CA PHE A 178 15.28 5.39 -7.33
C PHE A 178 16.07 4.60 -6.27
N THR A 179 15.82 4.83 -4.98
CA THR A 179 16.54 4.17 -3.88
C THR A 179 15.55 3.68 -2.84
N GLU A 180 15.42 2.38 -2.71
CA GLU A 180 14.47 1.76 -1.78
C GLU A 180 15.10 1.60 -0.39
N LYS A 181 14.42 2.12 0.64
CA LYS A 181 14.73 1.96 2.07
C LYS A 181 16.20 2.24 2.43
N PRO A 182 16.67 3.49 2.24
CA PRO A 182 18.04 3.89 2.56
C PRO A 182 18.29 3.81 4.08
N ASN A 183 19.56 3.84 4.50
CA ASN A 183 19.90 4.05 5.90
C ASN A 183 19.58 5.50 6.31
N LEU A 184 19.62 5.78 7.62
CA LEU A 184 19.24 7.09 8.18
C LEU A 184 20.14 8.23 7.69
N GLU A 185 21.43 8.00 7.51
CA GLU A 185 22.37 9.00 7.02
C GLU A 185 22.04 9.43 5.59
N ILE A 186 21.78 8.46 4.72
CA ILE A 186 21.36 8.71 3.34
C ILE A 186 19.99 9.39 3.30
N ALA A 187 19.03 8.93 4.12
CA ALA A 187 17.70 9.54 4.20
C ALA A 187 17.77 11.02 4.62
N ASN A 188 18.61 11.35 5.61
CA ASN A 188 18.86 12.75 6.01
C ASN A 188 19.41 13.58 4.84
N SER A 189 20.38 13.05 4.10
CA SER A 189 20.96 13.74 2.94
C SER A 189 19.91 13.98 1.85
N PHE A 190 19.03 13.01 1.59
CA PHE A 190 17.95 13.14 0.60
C PHE A 190 16.93 14.22 1.00
N VAL A 191 16.54 14.27 2.27
CA VAL A 191 15.62 15.32 2.75
C VAL A 191 16.27 16.69 2.69
N ALA A 192 17.56 16.81 3.06
CA ALA A 192 18.29 18.07 3.06
C ALA A 192 18.52 18.63 1.64
N SER A 193 18.67 17.78 0.63
CA SER A 193 18.88 18.20 -0.77
C SER A 193 17.65 18.86 -1.39
N GLY A 194 16.44 18.43 -0.97
CA GLY A 194 15.16 18.99 -1.42
C GLY A 194 14.68 18.52 -2.80
N ASP A 195 15.45 17.68 -3.51
CA ASP A 195 15.16 17.16 -4.86
C ASP A 195 14.69 15.70 -4.85
N PHE A 196 14.44 15.13 -3.67
CA PHE A 196 13.89 13.79 -3.51
C PHE A 196 12.42 13.82 -3.08
N LEU A 197 11.67 12.84 -3.56
CA LEU A 197 10.31 12.52 -3.14
C LEU A 197 10.26 11.12 -2.54
N TRP A 198 9.33 10.86 -1.62
CA TRP A 198 9.00 9.49 -1.22
C TRP A 198 8.20 8.78 -2.30
N ASN A 199 8.51 7.52 -2.56
CA ASN A 199 7.70 6.64 -3.38
C ASN A 199 6.42 6.26 -2.62
N SER A 200 5.27 6.64 -3.15
CA SER A 200 3.98 6.29 -2.52
C SER A 200 3.57 4.82 -2.74
N GLY A 201 4.24 4.08 -3.62
CA GLY A 201 3.82 2.74 -4.02
C GLY A 201 2.57 2.71 -4.91
N ILE A 202 2.17 3.86 -5.44
CA ILE A 202 1.08 3.97 -6.43
C ILE A 202 1.72 4.14 -7.80
N PHE A 203 1.42 3.20 -8.71
CA PHE A 203 2.04 3.14 -10.03
C PHE A 203 0.99 3.24 -11.12
N ILE A 204 1.34 3.88 -12.23
CA ILE A 204 0.46 4.05 -13.38
C ILE A 204 1.27 3.81 -14.67
N TRP A 205 0.72 2.99 -15.57
CA TRP A 205 1.35 2.65 -16.84
C TRP A 205 0.34 2.10 -17.85
N SER A 206 0.72 2.06 -19.13
CA SER A 206 0.03 1.24 -20.10
C SER A 206 0.41 -0.23 -19.92
N LEU A 207 -0.51 -1.13 -20.22
CA LEU A 207 -0.21 -2.58 -20.22
C LEU A 207 0.99 -2.90 -21.12
N LYS A 208 1.07 -2.26 -22.28
CA LYS A 208 2.20 -2.39 -23.20
C LYS A 208 3.52 -2.04 -22.55
N SER A 209 3.61 -0.88 -21.88
CA SER A 209 4.85 -0.39 -21.26
C SER A 209 5.32 -1.30 -20.12
N ILE A 210 4.41 -1.71 -19.25
CA ILE A 210 4.78 -2.58 -18.12
C ILE A 210 5.15 -3.99 -18.57
N MET A 211 4.47 -4.55 -19.58
CA MET A 211 4.80 -5.86 -20.13
C MET A 211 6.20 -5.86 -20.78
N ALA A 212 6.54 -4.80 -21.51
CA ALA A 212 7.90 -4.61 -22.05
C ALA A 212 8.97 -4.53 -20.94
N ALA A 213 8.67 -3.82 -19.85
CA ALA A 213 9.56 -3.73 -18.70
C ALA A 213 9.73 -5.08 -17.97
N PHE A 214 8.68 -5.87 -17.84
CA PHE A 214 8.77 -7.24 -17.32
C PHE A 214 9.63 -8.13 -18.21
N ASP A 215 9.45 -8.09 -19.52
CA ASP A 215 10.28 -8.86 -20.45
C ASP A 215 11.76 -8.48 -20.37
N GLN A 216 12.06 -7.19 -20.28
CA GLN A 216 13.42 -6.67 -20.23
C GLN A 216 14.13 -6.93 -18.88
N HIS A 217 13.46 -6.72 -17.75
CA HIS A 217 14.09 -6.67 -16.43
C HIS A 217 13.74 -7.86 -15.52
N LEU A 218 12.59 -8.51 -15.73
CA LEU A 218 12.13 -9.67 -14.99
C LEU A 218 11.63 -10.78 -15.93
N ASN A 219 12.41 -11.10 -16.95
CA ASN A 219 12.07 -12.06 -18.00
C ASN A 219 11.63 -13.43 -17.46
N GLU A 220 12.23 -13.89 -16.36
CA GLU A 220 11.82 -15.13 -15.69
C GLU A 220 10.37 -15.09 -15.18
N VAL A 221 9.95 -13.96 -14.57
CA VAL A 221 8.58 -13.76 -14.10
C VAL A 221 7.64 -13.61 -15.30
N HIS A 222 8.03 -12.78 -16.29
CA HIS A 222 7.30 -12.60 -17.54
C HIS A 222 6.95 -13.95 -18.19
N LYS A 223 7.94 -14.80 -18.45
CA LYS A 223 7.75 -16.12 -19.10
C LYS A 223 6.89 -17.09 -18.28
N LEU A 224 6.95 -17.00 -16.95
CA LEU A 224 6.11 -17.84 -16.10
C LEU A 224 4.62 -17.50 -16.28
N PHE A 225 4.27 -16.21 -16.20
CA PHE A 225 2.87 -15.78 -16.34
C PHE A 225 2.38 -15.81 -17.79
N GLU A 226 3.25 -15.64 -18.78
CA GLU A 226 2.93 -15.75 -20.21
C GLU A 226 2.38 -17.14 -20.57
N LYS A 227 2.86 -18.22 -19.94
CA LYS A 227 2.34 -19.59 -20.13
C LYS A 227 0.87 -19.75 -19.74
N GLY A 228 0.32 -18.78 -19.06
CA GLY A 228 -1.10 -18.74 -18.67
C GLY A 228 -2.03 -18.11 -19.71
N ILE A 229 -1.51 -17.63 -20.83
CA ILE A 229 -2.35 -17.12 -21.92
C ILE A 229 -3.33 -18.21 -22.37
N GLY A 230 -4.62 -17.85 -22.44
CA GLY A 230 -5.72 -18.77 -22.71
C GLY A 230 -6.24 -19.55 -21.49
N LYS A 231 -5.58 -19.45 -20.32
CA LYS A 231 -6.05 -20.05 -19.05
C LYS A 231 -6.69 -19.03 -18.11
N TYR A 232 -6.24 -17.77 -18.17
CA TYR A 232 -6.85 -16.70 -17.37
C TYR A 232 -8.34 -16.55 -17.69
N ASN A 233 -9.13 -16.23 -16.66
CA ASN A 233 -10.59 -16.14 -16.75
C ASN A 233 -11.31 -17.48 -17.10
N THR A 234 -10.62 -18.63 -16.96
CA THR A 234 -11.15 -19.99 -17.14
C THR A 234 -11.05 -20.80 -15.85
N GLN A 235 -11.56 -22.02 -15.85
CA GLN A 235 -11.44 -22.95 -14.72
C GLN A 235 -10.00 -23.42 -14.46
N GLU A 236 -9.10 -23.29 -15.43
CA GLU A 236 -7.70 -23.68 -15.32
C GLU A 236 -6.84 -22.65 -14.60
N GLU A 237 -7.34 -21.41 -14.44
CA GLU A 237 -6.58 -20.29 -13.86
C GLU A 237 -6.03 -20.62 -12.47
N ALA A 238 -6.86 -21.14 -11.56
CA ALA A 238 -6.45 -21.40 -10.18
C ALA A 238 -5.32 -22.42 -10.09
N SER A 239 -5.39 -23.51 -10.85
CA SER A 239 -4.32 -24.52 -10.91
C SER A 239 -3.04 -23.95 -11.49
N PHE A 240 -3.14 -23.21 -12.59
CA PHE A 240 -2.00 -22.57 -13.24
C PHE A 240 -1.30 -21.57 -12.30
N ILE A 241 -2.06 -20.73 -11.60
CA ILE A 241 -1.50 -19.73 -10.65
C ILE A 241 -0.80 -20.43 -9.49
N LYS A 242 -1.36 -21.52 -8.96
CA LYS A 242 -0.72 -22.30 -7.89
C LYS A 242 0.64 -22.87 -8.31
N GLU A 243 0.74 -23.44 -9.51
CA GLU A 243 1.99 -23.93 -10.08
C GLU A 243 3.00 -22.81 -10.33
N THR A 244 2.55 -21.67 -10.88
CA THR A 244 3.37 -20.50 -11.17
C THR A 244 3.98 -19.92 -9.90
N TYR A 245 3.17 -19.71 -8.85
CA TYR A 245 3.65 -19.15 -7.59
C TYR A 245 4.59 -20.09 -6.82
N ALA A 246 4.51 -21.39 -7.01
CA ALA A 246 5.42 -22.36 -6.37
C ALA A 246 6.88 -22.11 -6.78
N VAL A 247 7.12 -21.70 -8.04
CA VAL A 247 8.46 -21.49 -8.60
C VAL A 247 8.80 -20.00 -8.83
N CYS A 248 7.83 -19.10 -8.68
CA CYS A 248 8.03 -17.68 -8.95
C CYS A 248 8.96 -17.04 -7.91
N ARG A 249 9.84 -16.15 -8.38
CA ARG A 249 10.76 -15.39 -7.54
C ARG A 249 10.01 -14.42 -6.62
N ASN A 250 10.48 -14.28 -5.38
CA ASN A 250 10.00 -13.27 -4.44
C ASN A 250 10.76 -11.95 -4.66
N ILE A 251 10.11 -10.98 -5.30
CA ILE A 251 10.72 -9.68 -5.65
C ILE A 251 9.65 -8.59 -5.72
N SER A 252 9.98 -7.37 -5.24
CA SER A 252 9.11 -6.21 -5.42
C SER A 252 9.22 -5.61 -6.81
N ILE A 253 8.18 -4.91 -7.24
CA ILE A 253 8.17 -4.14 -8.49
C ILE A 253 9.24 -3.05 -8.48
N ASP A 254 9.49 -2.47 -7.31
CA ASP A 254 10.47 -1.41 -7.10
C ASP A 254 11.87 -1.91 -7.49
N TYR A 255 12.36 -2.97 -6.85
CA TYR A 255 13.66 -3.58 -7.14
C TYR A 255 13.74 -4.27 -8.50
N GLY A 256 12.62 -4.85 -8.93
CA GLY A 256 12.58 -5.65 -10.14
C GLY A 256 12.55 -4.83 -11.41
N ILE A 257 11.84 -3.71 -11.40
CA ILE A 257 11.53 -2.90 -12.57
C ILE A 257 11.84 -1.42 -12.35
N MET A 258 11.27 -0.77 -11.31
CA MET A 258 11.33 0.69 -11.18
C MET A 258 12.76 1.23 -11.03
N GLU A 259 13.63 0.53 -10.31
CA GLU A 259 15.05 0.92 -10.18
C GLU A 259 15.89 0.70 -11.45
N LYS A 260 15.38 -0.10 -12.40
CA LYS A 260 16.17 -0.55 -13.58
C LYS A 260 15.73 0.06 -14.89
N SER A 261 14.48 0.55 -14.94
CA SER A 261 13.90 1.05 -16.16
C SER A 261 14.28 2.51 -16.42
N ASP A 262 14.66 2.84 -17.66
CA ASP A 262 15.05 4.19 -18.06
C ASP A 262 13.86 5.13 -18.32
N ASN A 263 12.64 4.57 -18.44
CA ASN A 263 11.41 5.29 -18.74
C ASN A 263 10.51 5.47 -17.50
N VAL A 264 11.12 5.65 -16.32
CA VAL A 264 10.41 5.93 -15.08
C VAL A 264 10.22 7.42 -14.90
N TYR A 265 9.00 7.80 -14.55
CA TYR A 265 8.58 9.17 -14.29
C TYR A 265 7.86 9.27 -12.95
N VAL A 266 7.87 10.47 -12.36
CA VAL A 266 7.20 10.73 -11.09
C VAL A 266 6.33 11.98 -11.18
N LEU A 267 5.07 11.86 -10.79
CA LEU A 267 4.18 12.98 -10.57
C LEU A 267 4.32 13.42 -9.10
N SER A 268 4.82 14.65 -8.88
CA SER A 268 4.91 15.24 -7.54
C SER A 268 3.53 15.66 -7.06
N VAL A 269 3.06 15.09 -5.94
CA VAL A 269 1.69 15.25 -5.44
C VAL A 269 1.65 15.62 -3.96
N ASP A 270 0.53 16.24 -3.54
CA ASP A 270 0.25 16.63 -2.15
C ASP A 270 -1.22 16.40 -1.79
N PHE A 271 -1.64 15.17 -1.81
CA PHE A 271 -3.00 14.78 -1.42
C PHE A 271 -3.10 14.25 0.03
N GLY A 272 -2.12 14.56 0.89
CA GLY A 272 -2.14 14.14 2.29
C GLY A 272 -1.98 12.62 2.43
N TRP A 273 -0.90 12.08 1.87
CA TRP A 273 -0.60 10.64 1.87
C TRP A 273 0.07 10.17 3.15
N SER A 274 -0.34 8.98 3.60
CA SER A 274 0.40 8.17 4.59
C SER A 274 0.23 6.68 4.27
N ASP A 275 1.33 5.92 4.36
CA ASP A 275 1.28 4.46 4.26
C ASP A 275 0.67 3.80 5.51
N LEU A 276 0.41 4.61 6.55
CA LEU A 276 -0.04 4.13 7.86
C LEU A 276 0.77 2.90 8.32
N GLY A 277 2.09 2.99 8.17
CA GLY A 277 3.00 1.86 8.39
C GLY A 277 3.26 1.55 9.86
N THR A 278 3.03 2.51 10.77
CA THR A 278 3.32 2.42 12.20
C THR A 278 2.33 3.20 13.04
N TRP A 279 2.32 2.97 14.35
CA TRP A 279 1.56 3.76 15.31
C TRP A 279 1.95 5.24 15.30
N GLY A 280 3.23 5.55 15.06
CA GLY A 280 3.71 6.92 14.88
C GLY A 280 3.10 7.61 13.65
N SER A 281 2.86 6.86 12.56
CA SER A 281 2.14 7.38 11.39
C SER A 281 0.69 7.71 11.73
N LEU A 282 0.01 6.86 12.52
CA LEU A 282 -1.35 7.12 13.02
C LEU A 282 -1.38 8.35 13.92
N TYR A 283 -0.41 8.48 14.83
CA TYR A 283 -0.26 9.65 15.70
C TYR A 283 -0.18 10.96 14.91
N THR A 284 0.49 10.95 13.78
CA THR A 284 0.68 12.17 12.96
C THR A 284 -0.65 12.65 12.35
N ILE A 285 -1.57 11.75 12.08
CA ILE A 285 -2.83 12.01 11.37
C ILE A 285 -3.99 12.34 12.31
N HIS A 286 -4.00 11.75 13.51
CA HIS A 286 -5.08 11.95 14.48
C HIS A 286 -5.00 13.32 15.16
N ASP A 287 -6.18 13.85 15.51
CA ASP A 287 -6.29 15.01 16.40
C ASP A 287 -5.68 14.69 17.76
N LYS A 288 -5.11 15.71 18.39
CA LYS A 288 -4.41 15.60 19.67
C LYS A 288 -5.07 16.49 20.72
N ASP A 289 -5.12 16.00 21.95
CA ASP A 289 -5.52 16.82 23.09
C ASP A 289 -4.45 17.88 23.44
N GLU A 290 -4.72 18.71 24.46
CA GLU A 290 -3.84 19.78 24.92
C GLU A 290 -2.46 19.27 25.37
N ASN A 291 -2.36 18.02 25.80
CA ASN A 291 -1.14 17.32 26.22
C ASN A 291 -0.51 16.52 25.08
N GLN A 292 -0.91 16.74 23.83
CA GLN A 292 -0.42 16.04 22.64
C GLN A 292 -0.69 14.53 22.66
N ASN A 293 -1.76 14.05 23.31
CA ASN A 293 -2.15 12.67 23.21
C ASN A 293 -3.11 12.47 22.05
N ALA A 294 -2.89 11.43 21.22
CA ALA A 294 -3.84 10.95 20.21
C ALA A 294 -4.69 9.83 20.85
N VAL A 295 -5.97 10.11 21.09
CA VAL A 295 -6.88 9.20 21.82
C VAL A 295 -7.98 8.68 20.90
N ILE A 296 -8.03 7.37 20.74
CA ILE A 296 -9.07 6.65 20.01
C ILE A 296 -9.78 5.74 21.01
N GLY A 297 -11.02 6.06 21.31
CA GLY A 297 -11.84 5.40 22.33
C GLY A 297 -12.75 6.40 23.06
N ASN A 298 -13.89 5.95 23.56
CA ASN A 298 -14.90 6.85 24.16
C ASN A 298 -14.73 7.03 25.67
N ASN A 299 -14.14 6.05 26.35
CA ASN A 299 -14.07 5.97 27.82
C ASN A 299 -12.60 5.95 28.29
N VAL A 300 -11.82 6.99 27.91
CA VAL A 300 -10.41 7.12 28.30
C VAL A 300 -10.24 8.33 29.20
N MET A 301 -9.67 8.11 30.39
CA MET A 301 -9.29 9.16 31.34
C MET A 301 -7.78 9.22 31.47
N LEU A 302 -7.20 10.40 31.24
CA LEU A 302 -5.75 10.62 31.26
C LEU A 302 -5.40 11.57 32.40
N TYR A 303 -4.43 11.18 33.22
CA TYR A 303 -3.86 11.99 34.30
C TYR A 303 -2.34 12.07 34.13
N ASP A 304 -1.77 13.25 34.13
CA ASP A 304 -0.32 13.47 33.96
C ASP A 304 0.28 12.68 32.79
N THR A 305 -0.48 12.51 31.71
CA THR A 305 -0.14 11.70 30.53
C THR A 305 0.08 12.61 29.33
N LYS A 306 1.22 12.45 28.63
CA LYS A 306 1.66 13.33 27.56
C LYS A 306 2.19 12.56 26.35
N ASN A 307 1.97 13.13 25.16
CA ASN A 307 2.56 12.67 23.90
C ASN A 307 2.35 11.18 23.63
N CYS A 308 1.23 10.61 24.09
CA CYS A 308 0.90 9.20 23.98
C CYS A 308 -0.05 8.92 22.83
N ILE A 309 -0.01 7.67 22.35
CA ILE A 309 -1.04 7.10 21.46
C ILE A 309 -1.85 6.14 22.32
N VAL A 310 -3.16 6.37 22.40
CA VAL A 310 -4.07 5.53 23.18
C VAL A 310 -5.18 5.07 22.25
N HIS A 311 -5.24 3.77 21.97
CA HIS A 311 -6.27 3.15 21.14
C HIS A 311 -6.98 2.06 21.95
N MET A 312 -8.25 2.30 22.27
CA MET A 312 -9.05 1.46 23.16
C MET A 312 -10.39 1.11 22.55
N PRO A 313 -10.95 -0.07 22.88
CA PRO A 313 -12.34 -0.41 22.55
C PRO A 313 -13.30 0.63 23.11
N LYS A 314 -14.39 0.91 22.36
CA LYS A 314 -15.36 1.98 22.69
C LYS A 314 -16.12 1.75 24.00
N ASP A 315 -16.24 0.51 24.44
CA ASP A 315 -17.03 0.05 25.60
C ASP A 315 -16.20 -0.13 26.88
N LYS A 316 -14.86 0.00 26.79
CA LYS A 316 -13.97 -0.14 27.95
C LYS A 316 -13.61 1.20 28.58
N LEU A 317 -13.76 1.27 29.92
CA LEU A 317 -13.17 2.36 30.71
C LEU A 317 -11.69 2.09 30.93
N VAL A 318 -10.88 3.06 30.57
CA VAL A 318 -9.43 3.03 30.76
C VAL A 318 -8.98 4.29 31.50
N VAL A 319 -8.16 4.11 32.53
CA VAL A 319 -7.56 5.19 33.29
C VAL A 319 -6.04 5.05 33.20
N LEU A 320 -5.38 6.06 32.68
CA LEU A 320 -3.92 6.10 32.54
C LEU A 320 -3.35 7.28 33.33
N GLN A 321 -2.26 7.07 34.07
CA GLN A 321 -1.57 8.12 34.80
C GLN A 321 -0.06 8.03 34.59
N GLY A 322 0.57 9.20 34.40
CA GLY A 322 2.03 9.35 34.46
C GLY A 322 2.78 8.76 33.25
N LEU A 323 2.12 8.58 32.11
CA LEU A 323 2.74 8.06 30.90
C LEU A 323 3.23 9.21 30.03
N GLU A 324 4.43 9.08 29.49
CA GLU A 324 5.00 10.01 28.51
C GLU A 324 5.67 9.23 27.39
N ASP A 325 5.31 9.54 26.10
CA ASP A 325 5.85 8.88 24.91
C ASP A 325 5.52 7.39 24.80
N TYR A 326 4.31 6.97 25.17
CA TYR A 326 3.86 5.58 25.07
C TYR A 326 2.81 5.35 24.00
N ILE A 327 2.82 4.13 23.51
CA ILE A 327 1.74 3.50 22.75
C ILE A 327 1.00 2.59 23.72
N VAL A 328 -0.30 2.80 23.89
CA VAL A 328 -1.21 1.98 24.72
C VAL A 328 -2.34 1.54 23.85
N VAL A 329 -2.41 0.27 23.53
CA VAL A 329 -3.38 -0.28 22.57
C VAL A 329 -4.00 -1.53 23.12
N GLU A 330 -5.31 -1.59 23.14
CA GLU A 330 -6.03 -2.82 23.43
C GLU A 330 -6.90 -3.22 22.24
N GLN A 331 -6.82 -4.49 21.90
CA GLN A 331 -7.68 -5.12 20.91
C GLN A 331 -7.98 -6.55 21.35
N ASP A 332 -9.26 -6.91 21.39
CA ASP A 332 -9.72 -8.23 21.86
C ASP A 332 -9.18 -8.55 23.27
N GLU A 333 -8.36 -9.59 23.42
CA GLU A 333 -7.78 -10.04 24.69
C GLU A 333 -6.34 -9.57 24.89
N ILE A 334 -5.85 -8.60 24.07
CA ILE A 334 -4.44 -8.21 24.03
C ILE A 334 -4.30 -6.73 24.40
N LEU A 335 -3.49 -6.45 25.41
CA LEU A 335 -3.04 -5.11 25.75
C LEU A 335 -1.55 -4.96 25.43
N LEU A 336 -1.23 -3.99 24.59
CA LEU A 336 0.14 -3.56 24.31
C LEU A 336 0.41 -2.22 25.00
N VAL A 337 1.49 -2.15 25.78
CA VAL A 337 2.06 -0.91 26.30
C VAL A 337 3.54 -0.90 25.96
N CYS A 338 3.97 0.02 25.09
CA CYS A 338 5.38 0.16 24.73
C CYS A 338 5.73 1.63 24.46
N ARG A 339 7.03 1.97 24.48
CA ARG A 339 7.48 3.31 24.14
C ARG A 339 7.29 3.58 22.65
N LYS A 340 6.97 4.81 22.26
CA LYS A 340 6.84 5.23 20.86
C LYS A 340 8.15 5.01 20.08
N GLU A 341 9.29 5.29 20.68
CA GLU A 341 10.62 5.06 20.08
C GLU A 341 10.89 3.58 19.74
N ASP A 342 10.20 2.67 20.43
CA ASP A 342 10.34 1.23 20.29
C ASP A 342 9.31 0.59 19.32
N GLU A 343 8.51 1.38 18.61
CA GLU A 343 7.44 0.86 17.73
C GLU A 343 7.93 -0.16 16.69
N GLN A 344 9.17 -0.06 16.22
CA GLN A 344 9.74 -1.03 15.29
C GLN A 344 9.98 -2.40 15.93
N LYS A 345 10.11 -2.46 17.27
CA LYS A 345 10.27 -3.72 18.02
C LYS A 345 8.97 -4.53 18.10
N ILE A 346 7.81 -3.92 17.79
CA ILE A 346 6.51 -4.62 17.80
C ILE A 346 6.55 -5.87 16.93
N ARG A 347 7.24 -5.85 15.79
CA ARG A 347 7.42 -7.05 14.95
C ARG A 347 8.08 -8.21 15.70
N ARG A 348 9.05 -7.90 16.54
CA ARG A 348 9.72 -8.89 17.41
C ARG A 348 8.76 -9.39 18.47
N PHE A 349 8.00 -8.49 19.11
CA PHE A 349 6.99 -8.89 20.10
C PHE A 349 5.97 -9.86 19.50
N VAL A 350 5.49 -9.60 18.28
CA VAL A 350 4.59 -10.52 17.54
C VAL A 350 5.23 -11.89 17.34
N THR A 351 6.52 -11.91 16.96
CA THR A 351 7.25 -13.18 16.79
C THR A 351 7.39 -13.95 18.11
N ASP A 352 7.76 -13.26 19.18
CA ASP A 352 7.94 -13.85 20.49
C ASP A 352 6.61 -14.38 21.04
N VAL A 353 5.51 -13.61 20.88
CA VAL A 353 4.14 -14.03 21.24
C VAL A 353 3.71 -15.27 20.45
N LYS A 354 3.99 -15.31 19.14
CA LYS A 354 3.68 -16.48 18.30
C LYS A 354 4.36 -17.74 18.81
N ILE A 355 5.64 -17.64 19.17
CA ILE A 355 6.45 -18.77 19.65
C ILE A 355 5.98 -19.22 21.04
N GLU A 356 5.75 -18.29 21.96
CA GLU A 356 5.50 -18.63 23.37
C GLU A 356 4.01 -18.87 23.69
N LYS A 357 3.09 -18.20 22.98
CA LYS A 357 1.64 -18.18 23.29
C LYS A 357 0.78 -18.76 22.17
N GLY A 358 1.36 -19.00 20.98
CA GLY A 358 0.69 -19.55 19.81
C GLY A 358 0.08 -18.53 18.88
N GLU A 359 -0.47 -19.01 17.77
CA GLU A 359 -0.96 -18.19 16.65
C GLU A 359 -2.27 -17.42 16.95
N LYS A 360 -2.99 -17.79 18.00
CA LYS A 360 -4.27 -17.15 18.38
C LYS A 360 -4.15 -15.63 18.55
N TYR A 361 -3.00 -15.15 18.99
CA TYR A 361 -2.78 -13.74 19.34
C TYR A 361 -2.09 -12.92 18.25
N VAL A 362 -1.77 -13.50 17.09
CA VAL A 362 -0.95 -12.85 16.05
C VAL A 362 -1.53 -12.92 14.65
#